data_ff7cad06a07348b0980c2aba671aed73
#
_entry.id   ff7cad06a07348b0980c2aba671aed73
#
_cell.length_a   1.000
_cell.length_b   1.000
_cell.length_c   1.000
_cell.angle_alpha   90.00
_cell.angle_beta   90.00
_cell.angle_gamma   90.00
#
_symmetry.space_group_name_H-M   'P 1'
#
loop_
_entity.id
_entity.type
_entity.pdbx_description
1 polymer ?
#
loop_
_entity_poly.entity_id
_entity_poly.type
_entity_poly.pdbx_seq_one_letter_code
_entity_poly.pdbx_strand_id
1 'polypeptide(L)'
;MRREKFVEYGGPDGGNGGKGASIILQSERNLNTLIDYRYTQHFKAERGENGMGKNQTGKNGKDLYLKVPIGTQIFEEDNKTLLFDFKNEKDEFTVAIGGKAGLGNSNFKTSTNRAPRKFTKGGIGEDFWIWLQLKTIADIGIIGLPNAGKSSLLASITNANPKIANYKFTTLNPNLGVATYDDKEITLADIPGLIEGAH
;
A
#
# COMPACT_ATOMS: atom_id res chain seq x y z
N MET A 1 -19.65 -2.51 -34.91
CA MET A 1 -19.99 -1.56 -36.00
C MET A 1 -21.49 -1.38 -36.03
N ARG A 2 -21.96 -0.16 -35.89
CA ARG A 2 -23.39 0.17 -35.88
C ARG A 2 -23.82 0.54 -37.28
N ARG A 3 -24.85 -0.15 -37.83
CA ARG A 3 -25.51 0.23 -39.07
C ARG A 3 -26.69 1.16 -38.73
N GLU A 4 -26.82 2.23 -39.49
CA GLU A 4 -27.94 3.18 -39.40
C GLU A 4 -28.53 3.43 -40.79
N LYS A 5 -29.76 3.99 -40.84
CA LYS A 5 -30.54 4.19 -42.06
C LYS A 5 -29.78 4.89 -43.21
N PHE A 6 -28.76 5.72 -42.89
CA PHE A 6 -27.96 6.45 -43.86
C PHE A 6 -26.46 6.04 -43.86
N VAL A 7 -26.11 4.93 -43.19
CA VAL A 7 -24.72 4.41 -43.09
C VAL A 7 -24.74 2.91 -43.41
N GLU A 8 -24.87 2.57 -44.69
CA GLU A 8 -24.99 1.18 -45.15
C GLU A 8 -23.86 0.26 -44.68
N TYR A 9 -22.66 0.74 -44.72
CA TYR A 9 -21.47 -0.03 -44.33
C TYR A 9 -21.20 0.00 -42.82
N GLY A 10 -22.03 0.73 -42.07
CA GLY A 10 -21.81 0.93 -40.64
C GLY A 10 -20.62 1.83 -40.32
N GLY A 11 -20.56 2.35 -39.08
CA GLY A 11 -19.47 3.17 -38.57
C GLY A 11 -18.76 2.50 -37.40
N PRO A 12 -17.53 2.95 -37.07
CA PRO A 12 -16.88 2.52 -35.88
C PRO A 12 -17.62 3.11 -34.68
N ASP A 13 -17.98 2.28 -33.73
CA ASP A 13 -18.77 2.65 -32.55
C ASP A 13 -18.19 2.09 -31.25
N GLY A 14 -17.00 1.51 -31.32
CA GLY A 14 -16.31 0.99 -30.12
C GLY A 14 -15.70 2.11 -29.30
N GLY A 15 -16.13 2.25 -28.04
CA GLY A 15 -15.56 3.15 -27.08
C GLY A 15 -14.21 2.66 -26.54
N ASN A 16 -13.53 3.50 -25.79
CA ASN A 16 -12.25 3.17 -25.15
C ASN A 16 -12.47 2.26 -23.93
N GLY A 17 -11.47 1.48 -23.58
CA GLY A 17 -11.44 0.82 -22.27
C GLY A 17 -11.24 1.83 -21.14
N GLY A 18 -11.47 1.39 -19.90
CA GLY A 18 -11.08 2.09 -18.70
C GLY A 18 -9.58 1.88 -18.38
N LYS A 19 -8.97 2.83 -17.68
CA LYS A 19 -7.64 2.71 -17.11
C LYS A 19 -7.66 1.71 -15.94
N GLY A 20 -6.63 0.90 -15.80
CA GLY A 20 -6.42 0.08 -14.59
C GLY A 20 -6.15 0.96 -13.37
N ALA A 21 -6.52 0.46 -12.20
CA ALA A 21 -6.26 1.12 -10.93
C ALA A 21 -4.81 0.99 -10.51
N SER A 22 -4.32 1.93 -9.73
CA SER A 22 -3.01 1.92 -9.10
C SER A 22 -3.10 1.40 -7.66
N ILE A 23 -1.97 0.98 -7.10
CA ILE A 23 -1.84 0.62 -5.68
C ILE A 23 -1.06 1.74 -5.00
N ILE A 24 -1.65 2.32 -3.97
CA ILE A 24 -1.11 3.45 -3.21
C ILE A 24 -1.01 3.05 -1.75
N LEU A 25 0.17 3.19 -1.17
CA LEU A 25 0.35 3.11 0.27
C LEU A 25 0.11 4.48 0.88
N GLN A 26 -0.66 4.53 1.97
CA GLN A 26 -0.96 5.76 2.69
C GLN A 26 -0.70 5.57 4.19
N SER A 27 0.04 6.50 4.80
CA SER A 27 0.29 6.46 6.24
C SER A 27 -0.92 6.89 7.04
N GLU A 28 -1.18 6.18 8.14
CA GLU A 28 -2.27 6.46 9.07
C GLU A 28 -1.77 6.43 10.53
N ARG A 29 -2.15 7.44 11.30
CA ARG A 29 -1.68 7.61 12.68
C ARG A 29 -2.20 6.54 13.64
N ASN A 30 -3.38 6.00 13.36
CA ASN A 30 -4.04 5.04 14.25
C ASN A 30 -3.54 3.60 14.07
N LEU A 31 -2.57 3.37 13.18
CA LEU A 31 -1.97 2.08 12.96
C LEU A 31 -0.60 2.00 13.62
N ASN A 32 -0.36 0.92 14.38
CA ASN A 32 0.90 0.69 15.11
C ASN A 32 1.61 -0.60 14.66
N THR A 33 1.08 -1.31 13.69
CA THR A 33 1.59 -2.62 13.27
C THR A 33 1.42 -2.87 11.77
N LEU A 34 2.31 -3.69 11.21
CA LEU A 34 2.22 -4.22 9.84
C LEU A 34 1.71 -5.66 9.79
N ILE A 35 1.02 -6.13 10.84
CA ILE A 35 0.64 -7.55 10.98
C ILE A 35 -0.24 -8.04 9.84
N ASP A 36 -1.12 -7.19 9.30
CA ASP A 36 -2.03 -7.54 8.21
C ASP A 36 -1.27 -7.92 6.95
N TYR A 37 -0.14 -7.25 6.68
CA TYR A 37 0.73 -7.53 5.54
C TYR A 37 1.52 -8.84 5.67
N ARG A 38 1.65 -9.36 6.88
CA ARG A 38 2.25 -10.68 7.12
C ARG A 38 1.29 -11.81 6.71
N TYR A 39 -0.01 -11.60 6.88
CA TYR A 39 -1.02 -12.60 6.52
C TYR A 39 -1.49 -12.46 5.07
N THR A 40 -1.65 -11.22 4.60
CA THR A 40 -2.04 -10.93 3.22
C THR A 40 -0.87 -10.29 2.51
N GLN A 41 -0.23 -11.05 1.61
CA GLN A 41 0.96 -10.60 0.88
C GLN A 41 0.67 -10.20 -0.58
N HIS A 42 -0.50 -10.58 -1.10
CA HIS A 42 -0.89 -10.30 -2.47
C HIS A 42 -2.03 -9.30 -2.52
N PHE A 43 -1.78 -8.17 -3.15
CA PHE A 43 -2.77 -7.13 -3.37
C PHE A 43 -2.95 -6.90 -4.86
N LYS A 44 -4.19 -6.81 -5.29
CA LYS A 44 -4.53 -6.59 -6.69
C LYS A 44 -5.50 -5.44 -6.82
N ALA A 45 -5.09 -4.40 -7.55
CA ALA A 45 -5.96 -3.28 -7.87
C ALA A 45 -7.01 -3.65 -8.93
N GLU A 46 -8.06 -2.86 -8.98
CA GLU A 46 -9.20 -3.10 -9.86
C GLU A 46 -8.81 -2.90 -11.33
N ARG A 47 -9.27 -3.80 -12.17
CA ARG A 47 -9.08 -3.67 -13.62
C ARG A 47 -10.08 -2.67 -14.19
N GLY A 48 -9.62 -1.82 -15.13
CA GLY A 48 -10.55 -1.02 -15.93
C GLY A 48 -11.48 -1.89 -16.78
N GLU A 49 -12.71 -1.44 -16.92
CA GLU A 49 -13.72 -2.12 -17.73
C GLU A 49 -13.41 -2.00 -19.23
N ASN A 50 -13.88 -2.97 -20.01
CA ASN A 50 -13.75 -2.91 -21.45
C ASN A 50 -14.69 -1.83 -22.03
N GLY A 51 -14.23 -1.15 -23.09
CA GLY A 51 -15.10 -0.29 -23.86
C GLY A 51 -16.23 -1.07 -24.55
N MET A 52 -17.36 -0.42 -24.70
CA MET A 52 -18.58 -1.00 -25.28
C MET A 52 -18.94 -0.31 -26.58
N GLY A 53 -19.93 -0.87 -27.30
CA GLY A 53 -20.52 -0.24 -28.46
C GLY A 53 -21.19 1.10 -28.15
N LYS A 54 -21.62 1.84 -29.18
CA LYS A 54 -22.18 3.20 -29.05
C LYS A 54 -21.21 4.22 -28.43
N ASN A 55 -19.91 4.06 -28.65
CA ASN A 55 -18.83 4.90 -28.13
C ASN A 55 -18.81 4.99 -26.58
N GLN A 56 -19.32 3.98 -25.90
CA GLN A 56 -19.30 3.95 -24.43
C GLN A 56 -17.90 3.55 -23.95
N THR A 57 -17.27 4.45 -23.21
CA THR A 57 -16.00 4.20 -22.56
C THR A 57 -16.21 3.35 -21.30
N GLY A 58 -15.36 2.33 -21.10
CA GLY A 58 -15.35 1.53 -19.89
C GLY A 58 -14.96 2.36 -18.68
N LYS A 59 -15.46 2.00 -17.51
CA LYS A 59 -15.09 2.66 -16.25
C LYS A 59 -13.63 2.40 -15.91
N ASN A 60 -12.97 3.40 -15.33
CA ASN A 60 -11.65 3.22 -14.73
C ASN A 60 -11.78 2.37 -13.46
N GLY A 61 -10.76 1.55 -13.19
CA GLY A 61 -10.63 0.89 -11.90
C GLY A 61 -10.45 1.93 -10.78
N LYS A 62 -10.92 1.60 -9.58
CA LYS A 62 -10.71 2.41 -8.39
C LYS A 62 -9.37 2.09 -7.78
N ASP A 63 -8.56 3.12 -7.50
CA ASP A 63 -7.25 2.95 -6.87
C ASP A 63 -7.39 2.25 -5.50
N LEU A 64 -6.46 1.34 -5.24
CA LEU A 64 -6.40 0.58 -4.01
C LEU A 64 -5.47 1.28 -3.02
N TYR A 65 -6.04 1.77 -1.94
CA TYR A 65 -5.29 2.37 -0.84
C TYR A 65 -4.98 1.31 0.22
N LEU A 66 -3.71 1.11 0.48
CA LEU A 66 -3.19 0.24 1.52
C LEU A 66 -2.65 1.11 2.65
N LYS A 67 -3.17 0.91 3.86
CA LYS A 67 -2.84 1.74 5.01
C LYS A 67 -1.64 1.18 5.76
N VAL A 68 -0.69 2.04 6.09
CA VAL A 68 0.52 1.69 6.84
C VAL A 68 0.72 2.63 8.03
N PRO A 69 1.38 2.19 9.12
CA PRO A 69 1.74 3.07 10.22
C PRO A 69 2.73 4.16 9.78
N ILE A 70 2.71 5.29 10.48
CA ILE A 70 3.79 6.29 10.40
C ILE A 70 5.11 5.63 10.86
N GLY A 71 6.23 5.97 10.20
CA GLY A 71 7.53 5.33 10.43
C GLY A 71 7.76 4.06 9.60
N THR A 72 6.81 3.69 8.73
CA THR A 72 7.01 2.61 7.76
C THR A 72 7.95 3.05 6.66
N GLN A 73 8.89 2.20 6.31
CA GLN A 73 9.77 2.33 5.15
C GLN A 73 9.45 1.29 4.11
N ILE A 74 9.52 1.69 2.86
CA ILE A 74 9.36 0.81 1.71
C ILE A 74 10.74 0.57 1.09
N PHE A 75 11.08 -0.69 0.90
CA PHE A 75 12.28 -1.10 0.18
C PHE A 75 11.89 -1.88 -1.08
N GLU A 76 12.77 -1.84 -2.07
CA GLU A 76 12.68 -2.70 -3.24
C GLU A 76 12.79 -4.20 -2.87
N GLU A 77 12.62 -5.07 -3.85
CA GLU A 77 12.73 -6.52 -3.71
C GLU A 77 14.09 -6.96 -3.13
N ASP A 78 15.16 -6.20 -3.38
CA ASP A 78 16.50 -6.43 -2.85
C ASP A 78 16.62 -6.21 -1.33
N ASN A 79 15.59 -5.64 -0.70
CA ASN A 79 15.53 -5.26 0.72
C ASN A 79 16.70 -4.35 1.17
N LYS A 80 17.25 -3.57 0.25
CA LYS A 80 18.37 -2.64 0.50
C LYS A 80 18.06 -1.23 0.00
N THR A 81 17.47 -1.13 -1.19
CA THR A 81 17.15 0.14 -1.82
C THR A 81 15.88 0.72 -1.21
N LEU A 82 16.03 1.84 -0.48
CA LEU A 82 14.90 2.56 0.12
C LEU A 82 14.15 3.33 -0.97
N LEU A 83 12.87 3.03 -1.14
CA LEU A 83 11.97 3.73 -2.06
C LEU A 83 11.28 4.91 -1.40
N PHE A 84 10.77 4.72 -0.19
CA PHE A 84 10.03 5.76 0.52
C PHE A 84 10.06 5.56 2.04
N ASP A 85 9.91 6.68 2.80
CA ASP A 85 9.87 6.70 4.26
C ASP A 85 8.67 7.55 4.70
N PHE A 86 7.65 6.93 5.29
CA PHE A 86 6.44 7.58 5.77
C PHE A 86 6.70 8.30 7.10
N LYS A 87 6.91 9.59 7.07
CA LYS A 87 7.24 10.41 8.27
C LYS A 87 6.03 11.15 8.83
N ASN A 88 5.08 11.50 7.97
CA ASN A 88 3.92 12.28 8.35
C ASN A 88 2.63 11.49 8.14
N GLU A 89 1.59 11.91 8.80
CA GLU A 89 0.25 11.39 8.56
C GLU A 89 -0.23 11.75 7.15
N LYS A 90 -0.88 10.79 6.49
CA LYS A 90 -1.38 10.90 5.10
C LYS A 90 -0.30 11.09 4.03
N ASP A 91 0.95 10.77 4.34
CA ASP A 91 1.95 10.60 3.29
C ASP A 91 1.48 9.48 2.34
N GLU A 92 1.61 9.70 1.04
CA GLU A 92 1.20 8.74 0.01
C GLU A 92 2.37 8.36 -0.89
N PHE A 93 2.44 7.09 -1.23
CA PHE A 93 3.40 6.57 -2.20
C PHE A 93 2.72 5.58 -3.16
N THR A 94 2.81 5.86 -4.47
CA THR A 94 2.28 4.95 -5.49
C THR A 94 3.28 3.83 -5.73
N VAL A 95 2.92 2.62 -5.31
CA VAL A 95 3.77 1.43 -5.45
C VAL A 95 3.74 0.90 -6.87
N ALA A 96 2.54 0.78 -7.45
CA ALA A 96 2.36 0.23 -8.78
C ALA A 96 1.31 1.02 -9.55
N ILE A 97 1.62 1.34 -10.80
CA ILE A 97 0.74 2.13 -11.66
C ILE A 97 -0.11 1.19 -12.52
N GLY A 98 -1.41 1.46 -12.55
CA GLY A 98 -2.36 0.74 -13.38
C GLY A 98 -2.10 0.90 -14.87
N GLY A 99 -2.40 -0.13 -15.64
CA GLY A 99 -2.22 -0.14 -17.09
C GLY A 99 -3.06 0.92 -17.80
N LYS A 100 -2.53 1.48 -18.87
CA LYS A 100 -3.21 2.47 -19.70
C LYS A 100 -4.45 1.88 -20.37
N ALA A 101 -5.47 2.70 -20.57
CA ALA A 101 -6.67 2.31 -21.29
C ALA A 101 -6.38 1.96 -22.77
N GLY A 102 -7.04 0.94 -23.29
CA GLY A 102 -7.03 0.65 -24.71
C GLY A 102 -7.95 1.59 -25.49
N LEU A 103 -7.60 1.93 -26.71
CA LEU A 103 -8.39 2.78 -27.57
C LEU A 103 -9.35 1.95 -28.43
N GLY A 104 -10.62 2.34 -28.44
CA GLY A 104 -11.65 1.77 -29.30
C GLY A 104 -11.46 2.13 -30.77
N ASN A 105 -12.11 1.39 -31.64
CA ASN A 105 -11.96 1.56 -33.10
C ASN A 105 -12.44 2.93 -33.61
N SER A 106 -13.31 3.62 -32.89
CA SER A 106 -13.74 4.97 -33.21
C SER A 106 -12.61 5.99 -33.26
N ASN A 107 -11.54 5.78 -32.50
CA ASN A 107 -10.35 6.66 -32.49
C ASN A 107 -9.48 6.53 -33.75
N PHE A 108 -9.66 5.47 -34.53
CA PHE A 108 -8.86 5.20 -35.72
C PHE A 108 -9.61 5.57 -37.03
N LYS A 109 -10.72 6.29 -36.90
CA LYS A 109 -11.47 6.79 -38.05
C LYS A 109 -10.67 7.92 -38.73
N THR A 110 -10.46 7.74 -40.03
CA THR A 110 -9.81 8.74 -40.90
C THR A 110 -10.71 9.04 -42.12
N SER A 111 -10.35 10.07 -42.93
CA SER A 111 -11.06 10.40 -44.17
C SER A 111 -11.01 9.25 -45.18
N THR A 112 -9.91 8.51 -45.23
CA THR A 112 -9.71 7.37 -46.12
C THR A 112 -10.25 6.07 -45.55
N ASN A 113 -10.16 5.86 -44.25
CA ASN A 113 -10.69 4.67 -43.56
C ASN A 113 -11.83 5.07 -42.59
N ARG A 114 -13.03 5.14 -43.13
CA ARG A 114 -14.23 5.56 -42.38
C ARG A 114 -14.78 4.49 -41.42
N ALA A 115 -14.41 3.23 -41.60
CA ALA A 115 -14.89 2.10 -40.78
C ALA A 115 -13.74 1.18 -40.28
N PRO A 116 -12.78 1.70 -39.50
CA PRO A 116 -11.65 0.91 -39.02
C PRO A 116 -12.11 -0.22 -38.10
N ARG A 117 -11.47 -1.38 -38.24
CA ARG A 117 -11.61 -2.52 -37.32
C ARG A 117 -10.47 -2.59 -36.30
N LYS A 118 -9.49 -1.68 -36.45
CA LYS A 118 -8.32 -1.60 -35.56
C LYS A 118 -8.73 -1.04 -34.22
N PHE A 119 -8.18 -1.61 -33.15
CA PHE A 119 -8.25 -1.12 -31.79
C PHE A 119 -6.90 -1.38 -31.10
N THR A 120 -6.62 -0.73 -29.99
CA THR A 120 -5.47 -1.07 -29.16
C THR A 120 -5.92 -1.79 -27.90
N LYS A 121 -5.18 -2.80 -27.51
CA LYS A 121 -5.36 -3.41 -26.18
C LYS A 121 -4.90 -2.42 -25.10
N GLY A 122 -5.49 -2.52 -23.93
CA GLY A 122 -4.99 -1.80 -22.74
C GLY A 122 -3.57 -2.24 -22.40
N GLY A 123 -2.82 -1.34 -21.77
CA GLY A 123 -1.51 -1.64 -21.22
C GLY A 123 -1.59 -2.61 -20.05
N ILE A 124 -0.52 -3.34 -19.83
CA ILE A 124 -0.34 -4.16 -18.63
C ILE A 124 0.01 -3.19 -17.49
N GLY A 125 -0.56 -3.39 -16.31
CA GLY A 125 -0.15 -2.67 -15.10
C GLY A 125 1.19 -3.17 -14.59
N GLU A 126 1.78 -2.41 -13.69
CA GLU A 126 3.02 -2.77 -13.02
C GLU A 126 2.74 -3.82 -11.94
N ASP A 127 3.73 -4.68 -11.68
CA ASP A 127 3.73 -5.73 -10.67
C ASP A 127 5.09 -5.74 -9.98
N PHE A 128 5.10 -5.56 -8.64
CA PHE A 128 6.32 -5.45 -7.86
C PHE A 128 6.22 -6.21 -6.55
N TRP A 129 7.35 -6.74 -6.10
CA TRP A 129 7.58 -7.14 -4.73
C TRP A 129 8.28 -6.01 -3.99
N ILE A 130 7.75 -5.68 -2.82
CA ILE A 130 8.32 -4.66 -1.93
C ILE A 130 8.44 -5.21 -0.52
N TRP A 131 9.39 -4.69 0.24
CA TRP A 131 9.50 -4.94 1.66
C TRP A 131 8.97 -3.74 2.43
N LEU A 132 8.13 -4.00 3.43
CA LEU A 132 7.66 -3.01 4.38
C LEU A 132 8.39 -3.23 5.71
N GLN A 133 9.05 -2.20 6.21
CA GLN A 133 9.75 -2.22 7.50
C GLN A 133 9.24 -1.07 8.36
N LEU A 134 8.72 -1.39 9.53
CA LEU A 134 8.30 -0.39 10.50
C LEU A 134 9.49 -0.04 11.42
N LYS A 135 9.86 1.23 11.46
CA LYS A 135 10.96 1.74 12.30
C LYS A 135 10.54 2.09 13.73
N THR A 136 9.27 2.29 13.97
CA THR A 136 8.76 2.64 15.30
C THR A 136 8.90 1.43 16.22
N ILE A 137 9.69 1.58 17.26
CA ILE A 137 9.91 0.52 18.25
C ILE A 137 8.77 0.55 19.27
N ALA A 138 8.46 1.74 19.78
CA ALA A 138 7.44 1.95 20.82
C ALA A 138 7.07 3.44 20.91
N ASP A 139 5.90 3.71 21.45
CA ASP A 139 5.41 5.06 21.73
C ASP A 139 6.04 5.59 23.03
N ILE A 140 6.31 4.70 23.99
CA ILE A 140 6.91 5.01 25.31
C ILE A 140 8.05 4.05 25.58
N GLY A 141 9.22 4.61 25.92
CA GLY A 141 10.39 3.87 26.43
C GLY A 141 10.44 3.89 27.95
N ILE A 142 10.60 2.71 28.58
CA ILE A 142 10.83 2.59 30.03
C ILE A 142 12.34 2.50 30.26
N ILE A 143 12.88 3.47 31.01
CA ILE A 143 14.30 3.58 31.32
C ILE A 143 14.47 3.53 32.84
N GLY A 144 15.52 2.88 33.33
CA GLY A 144 15.83 2.84 34.77
C GLY A 144 16.92 1.84 35.09
N LEU A 145 17.43 1.87 36.31
CA LEU A 145 18.49 1.00 36.81
C LEU A 145 18.14 -0.49 36.69
N PRO A 146 19.14 -1.38 36.60
CA PRO A 146 18.87 -2.82 36.67
C PRO A 146 18.09 -3.15 37.97
N ASN A 147 17.18 -4.14 37.86
CA ASN A 147 16.31 -4.58 38.96
C ASN A 147 15.37 -3.52 39.58
N ALA A 148 15.17 -2.38 38.92
CA ALA A 148 14.20 -1.36 39.35
C ALA A 148 12.72 -1.73 39.09
N GLY A 149 12.43 -2.96 38.65
CA GLY A 149 11.07 -3.42 38.44
C GLY A 149 10.46 -3.02 37.09
N LYS A 150 11.25 -2.54 36.11
CA LYS A 150 10.78 -2.12 34.80
C LYS A 150 9.96 -3.20 34.06
N SER A 151 10.50 -4.40 33.99
CA SER A 151 9.83 -5.54 33.31
C SER A 151 8.58 -5.98 34.05
N SER A 152 8.55 -5.86 35.40
CA SER A 152 7.35 -6.12 36.21
C SER A 152 6.28 -5.06 35.96
N LEU A 153 6.68 -3.80 35.85
CA LEU A 153 5.78 -2.69 35.50
C LEU A 153 5.21 -2.89 34.09
N LEU A 154 6.06 -3.23 33.11
CA LEU A 154 5.63 -3.53 31.75
C LEU A 154 4.59 -4.67 31.74
N ALA A 155 4.86 -5.76 32.44
CA ALA A 155 3.96 -6.91 32.54
C ALA A 155 2.63 -6.58 33.23
N SER A 156 2.61 -5.64 34.18
CA SER A 156 1.38 -5.25 34.89
C SER A 156 0.48 -4.30 34.10
N ILE A 157 1.06 -3.50 33.19
CA ILE A 157 0.34 -2.49 32.41
C ILE A 157 -0.15 -3.08 31.07
N THR A 158 0.54 -4.11 30.55
CA THR A 158 0.23 -4.68 29.25
C THR A 158 -0.83 -5.76 29.30
N ASN A 159 -1.74 -5.79 28.35
CA ASN A 159 -2.84 -6.75 28.26
C ASN A 159 -2.40 -8.15 27.82
N ALA A 160 -1.15 -8.31 27.39
CA ALA A 160 -0.57 -9.59 26.95
C ALA A 160 0.87 -9.72 27.46
N ASN A 161 1.38 -10.95 27.52
CA ASN A 161 2.78 -11.20 27.86
C ASN A 161 3.72 -10.41 26.96
N PRO A 162 4.66 -9.63 27.50
CA PRO A 162 5.63 -8.88 26.74
C PRO A 162 6.39 -9.79 25.77
N LYS A 163 6.51 -9.38 24.52
CA LYS A 163 7.25 -10.13 23.49
C LYS A 163 8.62 -9.51 23.28
N ILE A 164 9.66 -10.34 23.29
CA ILE A 164 11.00 -9.92 22.90
C ILE A 164 10.97 -9.73 21.36
N ALA A 165 11.30 -8.54 20.89
CA ALA A 165 11.38 -8.23 19.49
C ALA A 165 12.83 -8.01 19.06
N ASN A 166 13.23 -8.69 18.00
CA ASN A 166 14.58 -8.62 17.45
C ASN A 166 14.56 -7.63 16.27
N TYR A 167 14.91 -6.39 16.54
CA TYR A 167 14.98 -5.35 15.51
C TYR A 167 16.40 -5.21 14.97
N LYS A 168 16.58 -5.30 13.66
CA LYS A 168 17.87 -5.21 12.96
C LYS A 168 18.64 -3.90 13.20
N PHE A 169 17.96 -2.85 13.70
CA PHE A 169 18.53 -1.53 13.95
C PHE A 169 18.74 -1.23 15.43
N THR A 170 18.50 -2.19 16.34
CA THR A 170 18.81 -2.07 17.77
C THR A 170 19.89 -3.04 18.15
N THR A 171 20.87 -2.58 18.91
CA THR A 171 21.92 -3.44 19.50
C THR A 171 21.40 -4.31 20.66
N LEU A 172 20.26 -3.94 21.23
CA LEU A 172 19.62 -4.62 22.35
C LEU A 172 18.18 -4.99 21.93
N ASN A 173 17.73 -6.16 22.35
CA ASN A 173 16.37 -6.63 22.07
C ASN A 173 15.42 -6.10 23.16
N PRO A 174 14.60 -5.08 22.87
CA PRO A 174 13.66 -4.56 23.86
C PRO A 174 12.51 -5.53 24.11
N ASN A 175 12.04 -5.59 25.35
CA ASN A 175 10.77 -6.23 25.66
C ASN A 175 9.65 -5.25 25.32
N LEU A 176 8.72 -5.68 24.46
CA LEU A 176 7.59 -4.85 24.05
C LEU A 176 6.30 -5.32 24.71
N GLY A 177 5.49 -4.37 25.12
CA GLY A 177 4.14 -4.61 25.59
C GLY A 177 3.17 -3.60 25.00
N VAL A 178 1.92 -4.00 24.81
CA VAL A 178 0.85 -3.12 24.33
C VAL A 178 -0.14 -2.91 25.48
N ALA A 179 -0.35 -1.65 25.83
CA ALA A 179 -1.37 -1.22 26.78
C ALA A 179 -2.51 -0.54 26.03
N THR A 180 -3.75 -0.78 26.45
CA THR A 180 -4.92 -0.12 25.90
C THR A 180 -5.44 0.91 26.91
N TYR A 181 -5.61 2.14 26.47
CA TYR A 181 -6.18 3.22 27.26
C TYR A 181 -7.12 4.05 26.39
N ASP A 182 -8.38 4.16 26.79
CA ASP A 182 -9.42 4.96 26.11
C ASP A 182 -9.51 4.61 24.59
N ASP A 183 -9.62 3.31 24.29
CA ASP A 183 -9.65 2.75 22.92
C ASP A 183 -8.41 3.04 22.05
N LYS A 184 -7.32 3.48 22.68
CA LYS A 184 -6.03 3.68 22.03
C LYS A 184 -5.04 2.63 22.49
N GLU A 185 -4.34 2.04 21.54
CA GLU A 185 -3.21 1.15 21.81
C GLU A 185 -1.92 1.96 21.93
N ILE A 186 -1.18 1.75 23.00
CA ILE A 186 0.10 2.39 23.28
C ILE A 186 1.14 1.27 23.41
N THR A 187 2.16 1.32 22.58
CA THR A 187 3.26 0.37 22.61
C THR A 187 4.35 0.86 23.59
N LEU A 188 4.65 0.04 24.58
CA LEU A 188 5.71 0.31 25.56
C LEU A 188 6.92 -0.58 25.26
N ALA A 189 8.13 -0.03 25.38
CA ALA A 189 9.37 -0.77 25.29
C ALA A 189 10.17 -0.67 26.59
N ASP A 190 10.60 -1.80 27.14
CA ASP A 190 11.66 -1.85 28.16
C ASP A 190 12.99 -1.86 27.42
N ILE A 191 13.74 -0.74 27.49
CA ILE A 191 15.02 -0.56 26.81
C ILE A 191 16.14 -0.79 27.82
N PRO A 192 16.73 -2.01 27.87
CA PRO A 192 17.85 -2.29 28.76
C PRO A 192 19.11 -1.54 28.29
N GLY A 193 19.97 -1.14 29.23
CA GLY A 193 21.31 -0.66 28.91
C GLY A 193 21.46 0.78 28.42
N LEU A 194 20.43 1.64 28.51
CA LEU A 194 20.54 3.07 28.18
C LEU A 194 21.13 3.93 29.32
N ILE A 195 21.43 3.35 30.46
CA ILE A 195 22.03 4.05 31.58
C ILE A 195 23.51 3.64 31.67
N GLU A 196 24.42 4.61 31.67
CA GLU A 196 25.84 4.38 31.87
C GLU A 196 26.07 3.62 33.22
N GLY A 197 26.77 2.49 33.14
CA GLY A 197 27.06 1.63 34.29
C GLY A 197 26.12 0.42 34.48
N ALA A 198 25.26 0.11 33.55
CA ALA A 198 24.38 -1.08 33.55
C ALA A 198 25.03 -2.30 32.88
N HIS A 199 26.32 -2.51 33.08
CA HIS A 199 27.05 -3.72 32.64
C HIS A 199 27.05 -4.78 33.74
#